data_3e215e3c634a51a4e3b483e41a1fe3c7
#
_entry.id   3e215e3c634a51a4e3b483e41a1fe3c7
#
_cell.length_a   1.000
_cell.length_b   1.000
_cell.length_c   1.000
_cell.angle_alpha   90.00
_cell.angle_beta   90.00
_cell.angle_gamma   90.00
#
_symmetry.space_group_name_H-M   'P 1'
#
loop_
_entity.id
_entity.type
_entity.pdbx_description
1 polymer ?
#
loop_
_entity_poly.entity_id
_entity_poly.type
_entity_poly.pdbx_seq_one_letter_code
_entity_poly.pdbx_strand_id
1 'polypeptide(L)'
;MDGGRLCLDFVNTIHDRYAVEVEDYLQQPQRFIEWCVRAEALRPDDGVRVPRAAHKRAALMREVVTLRDHLHALFAAQIDHLPPPPDAVRGLDYWLHRAWASQSFGADGHLHWRADARDVRLPLKRIVLDALDLLGDPSASALRRCANTTSCGWLFLDTSKNQRRRWCAMETCGTLDKMQRYRQS
;
A
#
# COMPACT_ATOMS: atom_id res chain seq x y z
N MET A 1 3.52 -8.80 7.49
CA MET A 1 3.30 -7.98 6.29
C MET A 1 4.26 -8.45 5.23
N ASP A 2 3.78 -8.79 4.05
CA ASP A 2 4.53 -9.62 3.09
C ASP A 2 5.00 -8.83 1.87
N GLY A 3 4.60 -7.55 1.75
CA GLY A 3 5.00 -6.67 0.66
C GLY A 3 6.44 -6.18 0.75
N GLY A 4 6.98 -6.05 1.94
CA GLY A 4 8.32 -5.55 2.23
C GLY A 4 8.45 -4.03 2.30
N ARG A 5 7.38 -3.29 2.02
CA ARG A 5 7.27 -1.82 2.11
C ARG A 5 5.86 -1.43 2.54
N LEU A 6 5.72 -0.33 3.27
CA LEU A 6 4.43 0.18 3.76
C LEU A 6 3.41 0.38 2.64
N CYS A 7 3.82 0.96 1.52
CA CYS A 7 2.96 1.22 0.37
C CYS A 7 2.48 -0.08 -0.30
N LEU A 8 3.31 -1.12 -0.34
CA LEU A 8 2.93 -2.43 -0.86
C LEU A 8 1.98 -3.16 0.08
N ASP A 9 2.25 -3.13 1.39
CA ASP A 9 1.34 -3.68 2.38
C ASP A 9 -0.03 -2.99 2.37
N PHE A 10 -0.07 -1.68 2.10
CA PHE A 10 -1.31 -0.95 1.91
C PHE A 10 -2.07 -1.41 0.66
N VAL A 11 -1.39 -1.57 -0.47
CA VAL A 11 -2.00 -2.07 -1.70
C VAL A 11 -2.52 -3.50 -1.53
N ASN A 12 -1.82 -4.31 -0.73
CA ASN A 12 -2.18 -5.70 -0.43
C ASN A 12 -3.30 -5.87 0.60
N THR A 13 -3.91 -4.78 1.08
CA THR A 13 -5.11 -4.85 1.93
C THR A 13 -6.37 -5.29 1.17
N ILE A 14 -6.26 -5.53 -0.12
CA ILE A 14 -7.23 -6.30 -0.91
C ILE A 14 -6.65 -7.69 -1.14
N HIS A 15 -7.39 -8.70 -0.72
CA HIS A 15 -7.11 -10.11 -1.01
C HIS A 15 -7.97 -10.58 -2.19
N ASP A 16 -7.49 -11.60 -2.88
CA ASP A 16 -8.18 -12.19 -4.03
C ASP A 16 -8.62 -11.17 -5.09
N ARG A 17 -7.72 -10.22 -5.40
CA ARG A 17 -8.00 -9.10 -6.31
C ARG A 17 -8.53 -9.51 -7.69
N TYR A 18 -8.35 -10.75 -8.08
CA TYR A 18 -8.85 -11.33 -9.33
C TYR A 18 -10.07 -12.25 -9.14
N ALA A 19 -10.53 -12.43 -7.90
CA ALA A 19 -11.73 -13.21 -7.61
C ALA A 19 -13.00 -12.45 -7.96
N VAL A 20 -14.10 -13.18 -8.11
CA VAL A 20 -15.45 -12.60 -8.30
C VAL A 20 -15.88 -11.80 -7.05
N GLU A 21 -15.54 -12.31 -5.88
CA GLU A 21 -15.74 -11.63 -4.60
C GLU A 21 -14.37 -11.27 -4.02
N VAL A 22 -14.11 -9.98 -3.93
CA VAL A 22 -12.86 -9.42 -3.44
C VAL A 22 -12.97 -9.19 -1.94
N GLU A 23 -12.03 -9.72 -1.16
CA GLU A 23 -11.93 -9.44 0.26
C GLU A 23 -11.14 -8.14 0.48
N ASP A 24 -11.80 -7.12 1.01
CA ASP A 24 -11.19 -5.84 1.38
C ASP A 24 -11.07 -5.74 2.91
N TYR A 25 -9.84 -5.70 3.42
CA TYR A 25 -9.58 -5.59 4.87
C TYR A 25 -9.84 -4.19 5.43
N LEU A 26 -9.99 -3.18 4.58
CA LEU A 26 -10.15 -1.77 4.98
C LEU A 26 -11.55 -1.22 4.70
N GLN A 27 -12.60 -2.05 4.80
CA GLN A 27 -13.98 -1.65 4.48
C GLN A 27 -14.55 -0.56 5.41
N GLN A 28 -13.95 -0.34 6.59
CA GLN A 28 -14.44 0.59 7.59
C GLN A 28 -13.31 1.51 8.08
N PRO A 29 -13.61 2.77 8.42
CA PRO A 29 -12.62 3.72 8.94
C PRO A 29 -11.87 3.21 10.18
N GLN A 30 -12.55 2.45 11.04
CA GLN A 30 -11.93 1.86 12.22
C GLN A 30 -10.87 0.82 11.82
N ARG A 31 -11.18 -0.07 10.87
CA ARG A 31 -10.24 -1.06 10.35
C ARG A 31 -9.03 -0.42 9.68
N PHE A 32 -9.25 0.68 8.96
CA PHE A 32 -8.15 1.46 8.37
C PHE A 32 -7.21 1.99 9.45
N ILE A 33 -7.72 2.63 10.52
CA ILE A 33 -6.89 3.16 11.60
C ILE A 33 -6.15 2.03 12.35
N GLU A 34 -6.83 0.93 12.66
CA GLU A 34 -6.22 -0.25 13.29
C GLU A 34 -5.08 -0.84 12.42
N TRP A 35 -5.30 -0.91 11.11
CA TRP A 35 -4.27 -1.33 10.17
C TRP A 35 -3.10 -0.35 10.16
N CYS A 36 -3.35 0.96 10.11
CA CYS A 36 -2.31 1.98 10.12
C CYS A 36 -1.42 1.91 11.37
N VAL A 37 -1.98 1.60 12.53
CA VAL A 37 -1.21 1.40 13.77
C VAL A 37 -0.34 0.15 13.66
N ARG A 38 -0.89 -0.97 13.20
CA ARG A 38 -0.13 -2.22 13.03
C ARG A 38 0.95 -2.13 11.96
N ALA A 39 0.71 -1.32 10.92
CA ALA A 39 1.65 -1.08 9.82
C ALA A 39 2.66 0.04 10.14
N GLU A 40 2.63 0.58 11.37
CA GLU A 40 3.47 1.70 11.80
C GLU A 40 3.30 2.98 10.94
N ALA A 41 2.25 3.04 10.13
CA ALA A 41 1.85 4.23 9.40
C ALA A 41 1.28 5.32 10.35
N LEU A 42 0.82 4.92 11.54
CA LEU A 42 0.45 5.79 12.65
C LEU A 42 1.20 5.41 13.91
N ARG A 43 1.67 6.44 14.64
CA ARG A 43 2.30 6.31 15.94
C ARG A 43 1.27 6.65 17.04
N PRO A 44 1.44 6.15 18.28
CA PRO A 44 0.52 6.46 19.38
C PRO A 44 0.38 7.95 19.67
N ASP A 45 1.45 8.73 19.50
CA ASP A 45 1.54 10.17 19.72
C ASP A 45 0.97 11.02 18.57
N ASP A 46 0.69 10.45 17.41
CA ASP A 46 0.06 11.17 16.29
C ASP A 46 -1.36 11.68 16.64
N GLY A 47 -2.03 11.12 17.66
CA GLY A 47 -3.31 11.56 18.17
C GLY A 47 -4.48 11.42 17.19
N VAL A 48 -4.29 10.70 16.09
CA VAL A 48 -5.28 10.49 15.02
C VAL A 48 -6.43 9.62 15.50
N ARG A 49 -7.65 10.03 15.18
CA ARG A 49 -8.87 9.31 15.55
C ARG A 49 -9.85 9.25 14.39
N VAL A 50 -10.69 8.22 14.37
CA VAL A 50 -11.78 8.09 13.39
C VAL A 50 -12.71 9.32 13.52
N PRO A 51 -13.06 9.98 12.41
CA PRO A 51 -13.98 11.12 12.42
C PRO A 51 -15.37 10.74 12.95
N ARG A 52 -15.95 11.59 13.78
CA ARG A 52 -17.31 11.38 14.31
C ARG A 52 -18.40 11.54 13.23
N ALA A 53 -18.24 12.52 12.34
CA ALA A 53 -19.24 12.83 11.31
C ALA A 53 -19.23 11.77 10.18
N ALA A 54 -20.41 11.28 9.82
CA ALA A 54 -20.57 10.23 8.82
C ALA A 54 -19.99 10.62 7.44
N HIS A 55 -20.26 11.85 6.97
CA HIS A 55 -19.73 12.34 5.70
C HIS A 55 -18.20 12.40 5.66
N LYS A 56 -17.53 12.71 6.80
CA LYS A 56 -16.07 12.70 6.92
C LYS A 56 -15.51 11.27 6.87
N ARG A 57 -16.20 10.32 7.49
CA ARG A 57 -15.84 8.88 7.40
C ARG A 57 -15.95 8.38 5.96
N ALA A 58 -17.07 8.70 5.28
CA ALA A 58 -17.26 8.32 3.89
C ALA A 58 -16.22 8.97 2.96
N ALA A 59 -15.87 10.24 3.18
CA ALA A 59 -14.81 10.91 2.42
C ALA A 59 -13.45 10.23 2.63
N LEU A 60 -13.08 9.92 3.87
CA LEU A 60 -11.84 9.21 4.18
C LEU A 60 -11.78 7.87 3.43
N MET A 61 -12.86 7.07 3.49
CA MET A 61 -12.86 5.76 2.84
C MET A 61 -12.75 5.84 1.33
N ARG A 62 -13.39 6.83 0.68
CA ARG A 62 -13.17 7.07 -0.76
C ARG A 62 -11.71 7.39 -1.06
N GLU A 63 -11.07 8.24 -0.25
CA GLU A 63 -9.65 8.58 -0.41
C GLU A 63 -8.74 7.36 -0.22
N VAL A 64 -9.02 6.51 0.78
CA VAL A 64 -8.28 5.26 1.04
C VAL A 64 -8.36 4.33 -0.17
N VAL A 65 -9.57 4.07 -0.68
CA VAL A 65 -9.78 3.18 -1.83
C VAL A 65 -9.12 3.75 -3.07
N THR A 66 -9.36 5.02 -3.40
CA THR A 66 -8.81 5.66 -4.60
C THR A 66 -7.29 5.68 -4.59
N LEU A 67 -6.65 6.04 -3.47
CA LEU A 67 -5.19 6.04 -3.38
C LEU A 67 -4.63 4.61 -3.53
N ARG A 68 -5.24 3.63 -2.89
CA ARG A 68 -4.83 2.23 -2.98
C ARG A 68 -4.87 1.70 -4.41
N ASP A 69 -5.93 2.03 -5.14
CA ASP A 69 -6.09 1.61 -6.54
C ASP A 69 -5.09 2.33 -7.47
N HIS A 70 -4.84 3.62 -7.25
CA HIS A 70 -3.81 4.35 -7.99
C HIS A 70 -2.41 3.77 -7.74
N LEU A 71 -2.04 3.50 -6.48
CA LEU A 71 -0.75 2.89 -6.17
C LEU A 71 -0.61 1.50 -6.76
N HIS A 72 -1.67 0.68 -6.70
CA HIS A 72 -1.66 -0.62 -7.36
C HIS A 72 -1.42 -0.50 -8.86
N ALA A 73 -2.11 0.43 -9.53
CA ALA A 73 -1.97 0.64 -10.97
C ALA A 73 -0.55 1.12 -11.36
N LEU A 74 0.07 1.99 -10.55
CA LEU A 74 1.46 2.44 -10.74
C LEU A 74 2.45 1.30 -10.60
N PHE A 75 2.34 0.51 -9.53
CA PHE A 75 3.23 -0.64 -9.30
C PHE A 75 3.03 -1.75 -10.32
N ALA A 76 1.78 -2.00 -10.74
CA ALA A 76 1.49 -2.96 -11.80
C ALA A 76 2.12 -2.54 -13.14
N ALA A 77 2.00 -1.27 -13.51
CA ALA A 77 2.64 -0.72 -14.70
C ALA A 77 4.18 -0.86 -14.65
N GLN A 78 4.78 -0.61 -13.49
CA GLN A 78 6.22 -0.81 -13.26
C GLN A 78 6.65 -2.28 -13.46
N ILE A 79 5.88 -3.23 -12.90
CA ILE A 79 6.14 -4.67 -13.05
C ILE A 79 6.00 -5.12 -14.50
N ASP A 80 4.99 -4.60 -15.20
CA ASP A 80 4.67 -5.00 -16.58
C ASP A 80 5.46 -4.19 -17.62
N HIS A 81 6.35 -3.28 -17.18
CA HIS A 81 7.13 -2.36 -18.04
C HIS A 81 6.25 -1.54 -18.99
N LEU A 82 5.08 -1.13 -18.52
CA LEU A 82 4.11 -0.30 -19.24
C LEU A 82 4.16 1.14 -18.74
N PRO A 83 3.72 2.12 -19.55
CA PRO A 83 3.55 3.48 -19.08
C PRO A 83 2.46 3.52 -17.99
N PRO A 84 2.68 4.30 -16.90
CA PRO A 84 1.71 4.39 -15.83
C PRO A 84 0.40 5.06 -16.29
N PRO A 85 -0.76 4.60 -15.79
CA PRO A 85 -2.04 5.21 -16.13
C PRO A 85 -2.08 6.70 -15.72
N PRO A 86 -2.53 7.60 -16.59
CA PRO A 86 -2.52 9.05 -16.31
C PRO A 86 -3.30 9.44 -15.04
N ASP A 87 -4.39 8.75 -14.74
CA ASP A 87 -5.19 9.00 -13.55
C ASP A 87 -4.42 8.65 -12.26
N ALA A 88 -3.69 7.54 -12.29
CA ALA A 88 -2.87 7.12 -11.16
C ALA A 88 -1.71 8.10 -10.93
N VAL A 89 -1.10 8.60 -12.00
CA VAL A 89 -0.06 9.64 -11.92
C VAL A 89 -0.63 10.92 -11.29
N ARG A 90 -1.78 11.41 -11.78
CA ARG A 90 -2.44 12.60 -11.19
C ARG A 90 -2.84 12.39 -9.73
N GLY A 91 -3.30 11.18 -9.41
CA GLY A 91 -3.66 10.82 -8.03
C GLY A 91 -2.46 10.82 -7.09
N LEU A 92 -1.33 10.28 -7.53
CA LEU A 92 -0.07 10.32 -6.76
C LEU A 92 0.41 11.75 -6.58
N ASP A 93 0.44 12.55 -7.65
CA ASP A 93 0.85 13.96 -7.63
C ASP A 93 0.02 14.80 -6.64
N TYR A 94 -1.31 14.65 -6.68
CA TYR A 94 -2.22 15.29 -5.72
C TYR A 94 -1.83 14.98 -4.25
N TRP A 95 -1.53 13.72 -3.95
CA TRP A 95 -1.15 13.32 -2.61
C TRP A 95 0.25 13.75 -2.22
N LEU A 96 1.20 13.78 -3.16
CA LEU A 96 2.56 14.28 -2.92
C LEU A 96 2.56 15.75 -2.50
N HIS A 97 1.82 16.60 -3.21
CA HIS A 97 1.66 18.00 -2.82
C HIS A 97 1.13 18.14 -1.39
N ARG A 98 0.14 17.35 -1.01
CA ARG A 98 -0.43 17.35 0.35
C ARG A 98 0.54 16.81 1.41
N ALA A 99 1.32 15.81 1.07
CA ALA A 99 2.33 15.25 1.98
C ALA A 99 3.43 16.28 2.25
N TRP A 100 3.99 16.88 1.22
CA TRP A 100 5.02 17.92 1.34
C TRP A 100 4.51 19.16 2.06
N ALA A 101 3.30 19.63 1.75
CA ALA A 101 2.68 20.76 2.45
C ALA A 101 2.44 20.51 3.94
N SER A 102 2.48 19.25 4.38
CA SER A 102 2.31 18.86 5.78
C SER A 102 3.63 18.69 6.53
N GLN A 103 4.74 19.02 5.91
CA GLN A 103 6.07 18.93 6.54
C GLN A 103 6.66 20.31 6.79
N SER A 104 7.58 20.37 7.72
CA SER A 104 8.42 21.54 8.01
C SER A 104 9.83 21.08 8.29
N PHE A 105 10.80 21.89 7.87
CA PHE A 105 12.19 21.65 8.20
C PHE A 105 12.49 22.22 9.59
N GLY A 106 13.01 21.40 10.50
CA GLY A 106 13.33 21.78 11.86
C GLY A 106 14.74 22.37 11.99
N ALA A 107 15.00 23.06 13.11
CA ALA A 107 16.32 23.58 13.44
C ALA A 107 17.37 22.48 13.67
N ASP A 108 16.93 21.25 13.89
CA ASP A 108 17.75 20.04 14.01
C ASP A 108 18.21 19.46 12.65
N GLY A 109 17.86 20.12 11.55
CA GLY A 109 18.22 19.70 10.19
C GLY A 109 17.35 18.56 9.63
N HIS A 110 16.21 18.25 10.27
CA HIS A 110 15.32 17.17 9.84
C HIS A 110 13.95 17.67 9.40
N LEU A 111 13.28 16.86 8.57
CA LEU A 111 11.88 17.07 8.22
C LEU A 111 10.96 16.51 9.32
N HIS A 112 10.03 17.34 9.75
CA HIS A 112 9.03 17.00 10.74
C HIS A 112 7.64 17.12 10.15
N TRP A 113 6.72 16.23 10.55
CA TRP A 113 5.31 16.43 10.29
C TRP A 113 4.81 17.62 11.11
N ARG A 114 4.14 18.57 10.46
CA ARG A 114 3.55 19.72 11.17
C ARG A 114 2.55 19.21 12.20
N ALA A 115 2.56 19.87 13.36
CA ALA A 115 1.80 19.47 14.55
C ALA A 115 0.27 19.52 14.43
N ASP A 116 -0.29 19.65 13.23
CA ASP A 116 -1.72 19.39 13.03
C ASP A 116 -2.00 17.89 13.12
N ALA A 117 -1.60 17.37 14.30
CA ALA A 117 -1.47 15.98 14.69
C ALA A 117 -2.79 15.20 14.77
N ARG A 118 -3.87 15.73 14.22
CA ARG A 118 -5.18 15.07 14.20
C ARG A 118 -5.69 14.82 12.78
N ASP A 119 -4.84 15.06 11.77
CA ASP A 119 -5.23 14.80 10.40
C ASP A 119 -5.32 13.29 10.17
N VAL A 120 -6.54 12.80 10.06
CA VAL A 120 -6.84 11.38 9.79
C VAL A 120 -6.22 10.89 8.46
N ARG A 121 -5.73 11.78 7.62
CA ARG A 121 -5.04 11.51 6.35
C ARG A 121 -3.53 11.38 6.50
N LEU A 122 -2.98 11.60 7.69
CA LEU A 122 -1.55 11.49 7.94
C LEU A 122 -0.96 10.14 7.47
N PRO A 123 -1.60 8.98 7.74
CA PRO A 123 -1.08 7.71 7.24
C PRO A 123 -1.07 7.62 5.71
N LEU A 124 -2.06 8.17 5.01
CA LEU A 124 -2.07 8.21 3.53
C LEU A 124 -0.90 9.02 2.99
N LYS A 125 -0.55 10.12 3.64
CA LYS A 125 0.62 10.95 3.27
C LYS A 125 1.93 10.19 3.46
N ARG A 126 2.08 9.43 4.56
CA ARG A 126 3.25 8.59 4.82
C ARG A 126 3.37 7.46 3.79
N ILE A 127 2.26 6.81 3.46
CA ILE A 127 2.19 5.76 2.43
C ILE A 127 2.63 6.31 1.06
N VAL A 128 2.20 7.51 0.71
CA VAL A 128 2.56 8.15 -0.57
C VAL A 128 4.06 8.47 -0.64
N LEU A 129 4.65 8.97 0.45
CA LEU A 129 6.10 9.21 0.48
C LEU A 129 6.90 7.91 0.41
N ASP A 130 6.45 6.84 1.05
CA ASP A 130 7.05 5.52 0.93
C ASP A 130 6.92 4.95 -0.50
N ALA A 131 5.79 5.21 -1.16
CA ALA A 131 5.59 4.83 -2.56
C ALA A 131 6.49 5.60 -3.52
N LEU A 132 6.66 6.91 -3.30
CA LEU A 132 7.59 7.73 -4.09
C LEU A 132 9.04 7.27 -3.93
N ASP A 133 9.45 7.02 -2.68
CA ASP A 133 10.78 6.50 -2.37
C ASP A 133 11.03 5.16 -3.07
N LEU A 134 10.06 4.23 -3.02
CA LEU A 134 10.16 2.96 -3.72
C LEU A 134 10.24 3.13 -5.25
N LEU A 135 9.39 3.96 -5.86
CA LEU A 135 9.38 4.16 -7.32
C LEU A 135 10.65 4.83 -7.83
N GLY A 136 11.31 5.65 -7.00
CA GLY A 136 12.59 6.31 -7.30
C GLY A 136 13.82 5.45 -7.00
N ASP A 137 13.67 4.32 -6.33
CA ASP A 137 14.75 3.46 -5.90
C ASP A 137 15.07 2.38 -6.97
N PRO A 138 16.36 2.07 -7.22
CA PRO A 138 16.75 0.96 -8.09
C PRO A 138 16.10 -0.39 -7.72
N SER A 139 15.76 -0.60 -6.44
CA SER A 139 15.07 -1.81 -5.98
C SER A 139 13.65 -1.96 -6.54
N ALA A 140 13.07 -0.90 -7.13
CA ALA A 140 11.80 -1.01 -7.84
C ALA A 140 11.84 -2.04 -8.99
N SER A 141 13.02 -2.34 -9.53
CA SER A 141 13.23 -3.42 -10.49
C SER A 141 12.98 -4.81 -9.91
N ALA A 142 12.98 -4.95 -8.58
CA ALA A 142 12.68 -6.17 -7.85
C ALA A 142 11.20 -6.31 -7.45
N LEU A 143 10.34 -5.38 -7.87
CA LEU A 143 8.87 -5.51 -7.70
C LEU A 143 8.36 -6.73 -8.47
N ARG A 144 7.52 -7.51 -7.81
CA ARG A 144 6.90 -8.72 -8.40
C ARG A 144 5.43 -8.79 -8.01
N ARG A 145 4.68 -9.49 -8.85
CA ARG A 145 3.30 -9.92 -8.56
C ARG A 145 3.32 -11.37 -8.13
N CYS A 146 2.55 -11.72 -7.10
CA CYS A 146 2.41 -13.10 -6.66
C CYS A 146 1.89 -13.96 -7.80
N ALA A 147 2.57 -15.10 -8.05
CA ALA A 147 2.20 -16.02 -9.12
C ALA A 147 0.88 -16.77 -8.87
N ASN A 148 0.33 -16.70 -7.65
CA ASN A 148 -1.02 -17.15 -7.36
C ASN A 148 -2.03 -16.08 -7.78
N THR A 149 -2.42 -16.08 -9.05
CA THR A 149 -3.37 -15.11 -9.64
C THR A 149 -4.82 -15.54 -9.48
N THR A 150 -5.08 -16.73 -8.95
CA THR A 150 -6.45 -17.22 -8.74
C THR A 150 -7.03 -16.79 -7.41
N SER A 151 -6.17 -16.54 -6.41
CA SER A 151 -6.62 -16.24 -5.04
C SER A 151 -5.68 -15.30 -4.27
N CYS A 152 -4.84 -14.50 -4.95
CA CYS A 152 -3.94 -13.55 -4.29
C CYS A 152 -3.70 -12.29 -5.12
N GLY A 153 -2.71 -12.32 -6.02
CA GLY A 153 -2.34 -11.15 -6.84
C GLY A 153 -1.59 -10.05 -6.08
N TRP A 154 -1.14 -10.29 -4.86
CA TRP A 154 -0.39 -9.33 -4.07
C TRP A 154 0.93 -8.94 -4.73
N LEU A 155 1.36 -7.71 -4.48
CA LEU A 155 2.62 -7.15 -4.93
C LEU A 155 3.66 -7.23 -3.81
N PHE A 156 4.92 -7.53 -4.14
CA PHE A 156 5.99 -7.63 -3.15
C PHE A 156 7.35 -7.28 -3.75
N LEU A 157 8.29 -6.91 -2.90
CA LEU A 157 9.70 -6.81 -3.28
C LEU A 157 10.37 -8.17 -3.14
N ASP A 158 11.01 -8.62 -4.20
CA ASP A 158 11.85 -9.81 -4.16
C ASP A 158 13.24 -9.46 -3.63
N THR A 159 13.39 -9.54 -2.32
CA THR A 159 14.66 -9.34 -1.62
C THR A 159 15.52 -10.61 -1.55
N SER A 160 15.12 -11.69 -2.22
CA SER A 160 15.90 -12.93 -2.24
C SER A 160 17.19 -12.77 -3.03
N LYS A 161 18.24 -13.49 -2.64
CA LYS A 161 19.58 -13.41 -3.24
C LYS A 161 19.57 -13.56 -4.78
N ASN A 162 18.68 -14.40 -5.31
CA ASN A 162 18.62 -14.72 -6.74
C ASN A 162 17.46 -14.01 -7.45
N GLN A 163 16.65 -13.18 -6.77
CA GLN A 163 15.47 -12.49 -7.29
C GLN A 163 14.52 -13.40 -8.09
N ARG A 164 14.28 -14.62 -7.59
CA ARG A 164 13.44 -15.65 -8.24
C ARG A 164 12.20 -16.03 -7.40
N ARG A 165 11.86 -15.22 -6.40
CA ARG A 165 10.66 -15.45 -5.58
C ARG A 165 9.41 -15.31 -6.45
N ARG A 166 8.57 -16.33 -6.43
CA ARG A 166 7.33 -16.40 -7.22
C ARG A 166 6.09 -16.00 -6.42
N TRP A 167 6.11 -16.17 -5.10
CA TRP A 167 4.96 -15.97 -4.22
C TRP A 167 5.26 -14.92 -3.17
N CYS A 168 4.23 -14.15 -2.80
CA CYS A 168 4.32 -13.15 -1.73
C CYS A 168 4.69 -13.79 -0.37
N ALA A 169 4.22 -15.01 -0.13
CA ALA A 169 4.65 -15.82 1.00
C ALA A 169 4.69 -17.30 0.60
N MET A 170 5.78 -18.00 1.00
CA MET A 170 5.95 -19.42 0.68
C MET A 170 4.99 -20.30 1.48
N GLU A 171 4.73 -19.91 2.72
CA GLU A 171 3.89 -20.63 3.69
C GLU A 171 2.41 -20.65 3.32
N THR A 172 1.96 -19.65 2.57
CA THR A 172 0.59 -19.52 2.07
C THR A 172 0.51 -19.83 0.57
N CYS A 173 0.80 -18.87 -0.28
CA CYS A 173 0.64 -19.01 -1.73
C CYS A 173 1.53 -20.11 -2.33
N GLY A 174 2.77 -20.27 -1.84
CA GLY A 174 3.65 -21.36 -2.30
C GLY A 174 3.13 -22.74 -1.93
N THR A 175 2.55 -22.89 -0.75
CA THR A 175 1.96 -24.15 -0.28
C THR A 175 0.68 -24.48 -1.07
N LEU A 176 -0.17 -23.49 -1.32
CA LEU A 176 -1.38 -23.67 -2.15
C LEU A 176 -1.04 -24.13 -3.58
N ASP A 177 -0.03 -23.52 -4.20
CA ASP A 177 0.42 -23.93 -5.53
C ASP A 177 0.91 -25.39 -5.56
N LYS A 178 1.69 -25.82 -4.55
CA LYS A 178 2.13 -27.21 -4.41
C LYS A 178 0.96 -28.18 -4.25
N MET A 179 -0.03 -27.85 -3.41
CA MET A 179 -1.22 -28.67 -3.21
C MET A 179 -2.06 -28.79 -4.48
N GLN A 180 -2.21 -27.71 -5.24
CA GLN A 180 -2.95 -27.73 -6.51
C GLN A 180 -2.28 -28.64 -7.54
N ARG A 181 -0.95 -28.55 -7.67
CA ARG A 181 -0.20 -29.44 -8.60
C ARG A 181 -0.33 -30.92 -8.19
N TYR A 182 -0.24 -31.22 -6.90
CA TYR A 182 -0.38 -32.58 -6.41
C TYR A 182 -1.76 -33.19 -6.69
N ARG A 183 -2.83 -32.36 -6.70
CA ARG A 183 -4.19 -32.83 -7.03
C ARG A 183 -4.43 -33.02 -8.53
N GLN A 184 -3.55 -32.50 -9.38
CA GLN A 184 -3.66 -32.59 -10.85
C GLN A 184 -2.75 -33.68 -11.44
N SER A 185 -1.87 -34.26 -10.64
CA SER A 185 -0.99 -35.38 -10.97
C SER A 185 -1.59 -36.69 -10.48
#